data_f2812a2f06804f2b27e82ee346f92a99
#
_entry.id   f2812a2f06804f2b27e82ee346f92a99
#
_cell.length_a   1.000
_cell.length_b   1.000
_cell.length_c   1.000
_cell.angle_alpha   90.00
_cell.angle_beta   90.00
_cell.angle_gamma   90.00
#
_symmetry.space_group_name_H-M   'P 1'
#
loop_
_entity.id
_entity.type
_entity.pdbx_description
1 polymer ?
#
loop_
_entity_poly.entity_id
_entity_poly.type
_entity_poly.pdbx_seq_one_letter_code
_entity_poly.pdbx_strand_id
1 'polypeptide(L)'
;MSVAVGQARELGARYHVGNILSSDTFYDAQADANDRWIKMGLLCIEMETAGLYMNAAHAGKRALGLFTVSDHILTQEALSAEERQNSFTQMMEIALKTAVKMDKEY
;
A
#
# COMPACT_ATOMS: atom_id res chain seq x y z
N MET A 1 -3.49 -10.99 3.74
CA MET A 1 -3.57 -9.77 4.56
C MET A 1 -3.20 -10.03 6.02
N SER A 2 -3.83 -10.98 6.71
CA SER A 2 -3.57 -11.25 8.13
C SER A 2 -2.09 -11.59 8.43
N VAL A 3 -1.43 -12.32 7.53
CA VAL A 3 0.00 -12.64 7.69
C VAL A 3 0.85 -11.37 7.63
N ALA A 4 0.58 -10.49 6.68
CA ALA A 4 1.30 -9.21 6.56
C ALA A 4 1.11 -8.32 7.79
N VAL A 5 -0.11 -8.26 8.33
CA VAL A 5 -0.41 -7.52 9.57
C VAL A 5 0.40 -8.10 10.73
N GLY A 6 0.46 -9.43 10.84
CA GLY A 6 1.27 -10.10 11.85
C GLY A 6 2.75 -9.73 11.76
N GLN A 7 3.30 -9.71 10.56
CA GLN A 7 4.71 -9.33 10.34
C GLN A 7 4.96 -7.85 10.68
N ALA A 8 4.03 -6.97 10.33
CA ALA A 8 4.14 -5.56 10.71
C ALA A 8 4.15 -5.37 12.22
N ARG A 9 3.29 -6.10 12.93
CA ARG A 9 3.24 -6.06 14.40
C ARG A 9 4.53 -6.56 15.04
N GLU A 10 5.05 -7.68 14.57
CA GLU A 10 6.32 -8.23 15.06
C GLU A 10 7.49 -7.28 14.88
N LEU A 11 7.50 -6.54 13.78
CA LEU A 11 8.53 -5.55 13.48
C LEU A 11 8.35 -4.25 14.26
N GLY A 12 7.18 -4.05 14.89
CA GLY A 12 6.85 -2.79 15.56
C GLY A 12 6.58 -1.65 14.57
N ALA A 13 6.23 -1.97 13.33
CA ALA A 13 5.94 -0.98 12.31
C ALA A 13 4.56 -0.35 12.53
N ARG A 14 4.46 0.93 12.23
CA ARG A 14 3.17 1.62 12.16
C ARG A 14 2.49 1.26 10.83
N TYR A 15 1.26 0.81 10.88
CA TYR A 15 0.56 0.37 9.67
C TYR A 15 -0.93 0.70 9.71
N HIS A 16 -1.52 0.74 8.54
CA HIS A 16 -2.97 0.86 8.34
C HIS A 16 -3.43 -0.19 7.34
N VAL A 17 -4.63 -0.68 7.51
CA VAL A 17 -5.29 -1.62 6.61
C VAL A 17 -6.60 -1.00 6.16
N GLY A 18 -6.84 -0.97 4.86
CA GLY A 18 -8.08 -0.41 4.34
C GLY A 18 -8.10 -0.33 2.83
N ASN A 19 -9.05 0.42 2.33
CA ASN A 19 -9.26 0.59 0.91
C ASN A 19 -8.32 1.65 0.33
N ILE A 20 -7.93 1.45 -0.91
CA ILE A 20 -7.08 2.36 -1.67
C ILE A 20 -7.73 2.64 -3.03
N LEU A 21 -7.27 3.69 -3.69
CA LEU A 21 -7.65 4.01 -5.05
C LEU A 21 -6.50 3.67 -6.00
N SER A 22 -6.76 2.82 -6.99
CA SER A 22 -5.88 2.68 -8.14
C SER A 22 -6.36 3.64 -9.23
N SER A 23 -5.51 4.54 -9.66
CA SER A 23 -5.87 5.56 -10.64
C SER A 23 -4.98 5.46 -11.88
N ASP A 24 -5.58 5.70 -13.05
CA ASP A 24 -4.83 5.79 -14.31
C ASP A 24 -4.23 7.19 -14.53
N THR A 25 -4.64 8.17 -13.73
CA THR A 25 -4.17 9.54 -13.87
C THR A 25 -3.51 10.01 -12.58
N PHE A 26 -2.29 10.54 -12.70
CA PHE A 26 -1.58 11.13 -11.57
C PHE A 26 -2.13 12.52 -11.23
N TYR A 27 -2.42 13.31 -12.25
CA TYR A 27 -3.03 14.63 -12.11
C TYR A 27 -4.47 14.57 -12.58
N ASP A 28 -5.42 14.82 -11.67
CA ASP A 28 -6.84 14.84 -12.00
C ASP A 28 -7.25 16.26 -12.40
N ALA A 29 -8.00 16.37 -13.52
CA ALA A 29 -8.55 17.64 -13.98
C ALA A 29 -9.67 18.15 -13.06
N GLN A 30 -10.27 17.28 -12.23
CA GLN A 30 -11.31 17.65 -11.27
C GLN A 30 -10.67 17.93 -9.92
N ALA A 31 -10.65 19.20 -9.52
CA ALA A 31 -9.99 19.65 -8.29
C ALA A 31 -10.56 19.01 -7.01
N ASP A 32 -11.81 18.57 -7.03
CA ASP A 32 -12.51 17.99 -5.88
C ASP A 32 -12.52 16.46 -5.83
N ALA A 33 -11.92 15.80 -6.82
CA ALA A 33 -11.96 14.33 -6.91
C ALA A 33 -11.32 13.67 -5.67
N ASN A 34 -10.18 14.15 -5.24
CA ASN A 34 -9.50 13.62 -4.06
C ASN A 34 -10.32 13.78 -2.79
N ASP A 35 -11.01 14.91 -2.62
CA ASP A 35 -11.87 15.16 -1.46
C ASP A 35 -12.99 14.13 -1.36
N ARG A 36 -13.58 13.77 -2.50
CA ARG A 36 -14.65 12.76 -2.53
C ARG A 36 -14.13 11.39 -2.14
N TRP A 37 -12.94 10.99 -2.64
CA TRP A 37 -12.34 9.71 -2.27
C TRP A 37 -11.97 9.66 -0.80
N ILE A 38 -11.43 10.75 -0.25
CA ILE A 38 -11.10 10.86 1.17
C ILE A 38 -12.35 10.68 2.04
N LYS A 39 -13.46 11.29 1.66
CA LYS A 39 -14.74 11.14 2.37
C LYS A 39 -15.23 9.69 2.38
N MET A 40 -14.87 8.90 1.40
CA MET A 40 -15.18 7.46 1.34
C MET A 40 -14.21 6.61 2.17
N GLY A 41 -13.25 7.23 2.85
CA GLY A 41 -12.33 6.53 3.72
C GLY A 41 -11.16 5.86 3.04
N LEU A 42 -10.81 6.27 1.81
CA LEU A 42 -9.65 5.72 1.12
C LEU A 42 -8.36 6.19 1.77
N LEU A 43 -7.44 5.26 1.98
CA LEU A 43 -6.20 5.53 2.71
C LEU A 43 -5.11 6.14 1.84
N CYS A 44 -5.04 5.74 0.59
CA CYS A 44 -4.01 6.23 -0.32
C CYS A 44 -4.42 6.05 -1.78
N ILE A 45 -3.62 6.62 -2.67
CA ILE A 45 -3.77 6.54 -4.12
C ILE A 45 -2.48 5.97 -4.69
N GLU A 46 -2.62 5.01 -5.61
CA GLU A 46 -1.51 4.41 -6.36
C GLU A 46 -2.01 4.07 -7.77
N MET A 47 -1.22 3.42 -8.59
CA MET A 47 -1.54 3.30 -10.02
C MET A 47 -1.49 1.86 -10.56
N GLU A 48 -1.12 0.85 -9.77
CA GLU A 48 -0.85 -0.49 -10.30
C GLU A 48 -1.65 -1.62 -9.64
N THR A 49 -2.16 -1.43 -8.44
CA THR A 49 -2.70 -2.53 -7.62
C THR A 49 -3.94 -3.19 -8.22
N ALA A 50 -4.82 -2.42 -8.85
CA ALA A 50 -5.99 -2.99 -9.49
C ALA A 50 -5.58 -3.99 -10.60
N GLY A 51 -4.60 -3.63 -11.42
CA GLY A 51 -4.05 -4.51 -12.44
C GLY A 51 -3.37 -5.74 -11.85
N LEU A 52 -2.61 -5.56 -10.77
CA LEU A 52 -1.98 -6.67 -10.06
C LEU A 52 -3.01 -7.67 -9.56
N TYR A 53 -4.08 -7.21 -8.93
CA TYR A 53 -5.12 -8.07 -8.40
C TYR A 53 -5.89 -8.80 -9.50
N MET A 54 -6.18 -8.12 -10.61
CA MET A 54 -6.82 -8.73 -11.76
C MET A 54 -5.97 -9.84 -12.38
N ASN A 55 -4.69 -9.59 -12.56
CA ASN A 55 -3.76 -10.56 -13.12
C ASN A 55 -3.58 -11.76 -12.18
N ALA A 56 -3.48 -11.52 -10.89
CA ALA A 56 -3.38 -12.60 -9.90
C ALA A 56 -4.64 -13.47 -9.90
N ALA A 57 -5.81 -12.86 -9.92
CA ALA A 57 -7.08 -13.59 -9.98
C ALA A 57 -7.17 -14.46 -11.24
N HIS A 58 -6.80 -13.90 -12.39
CA HIS A 58 -6.79 -14.65 -13.65
C HIS A 58 -5.85 -15.86 -13.61
N ALA A 59 -4.70 -15.70 -12.98
CA ALA A 59 -3.70 -16.77 -12.85
C ALA A 59 -3.97 -17.73 -11.70
N GLY A 60 -5.03 -17.54 -10.93
CA GLY A 60 -5.31 -18.34 -9.72
C GLY A 60 -4.27 -18.16 -8.63
N LYS A 61 -3.67 -16.99 -8.54
CA LYS A 61 -2.63 -16.65 -7.57
C LYS A 61 -3.12 -15.62 -6.55
N ARG A 62 -2.39 -15.49 -5.46
CA ARG A 62 -2.67 -14.52 -4.42
C ARG A 62 -1.78 -13.29 -4.59
N ALA A 63 -2.32 -12.13 -4.29
CA ALA A 63 -1.58 -10.88 -4.34
C ALA A 63 -2.04 -9.96 -3.20
N LEU A 64 -1.16 -9.11 -2.74
CA LEU A 64 -1.44 -8.10 -1.73
C LEU A 64 -0.59 -6.87 -2.02
N GLY A 65 -1.22 -5.70 -2.05
CA GLY A 65 -0.52 -4.43 -2.13
C GLY A 65 -0.01 -4.00 -0.75
N LEU A 66 1.26 -3.64 -0.70
CA LEU A 66 1.93 -3.08 0.47
C LEU A 66 2.58 -1.78 0.05
N PHE A 67 2.37 -0.72 0.82
CA PHE A 67 2.80 0.62 0.44
C PHE A 67 3.46 1.33 1.60
N THR A 68 4.46 2.15 1.28
CA THR A 68 4.93 3.20 2.18
C THR A 68 4.33 4.52 1.71
N VAL A 69 3.65 5.21 2.62
CA VAL A 69 3.12 6.55 2.30
C VAL A 69 4.26 7.55 2.41
N SER A 70 4.67 8.11 1.29
CA SER A 70 5.80 9.03 1.21
C SER A 70 5.39 10.50 1.24
N ASP A 71 4.19 10.80 0.75
CA ASP A 71 3.69 12.17 0.61
C ASP A 71 2.24 12.26 1.08
N HIS A 72 1.85 13.39 1.65
CA HIS A 72 0.48 13.63 2.08
C HIS A 72 -0.16 14.66 1.16
N ILE A 73 -1.24 14.29 0.47
CA ILE A 73 -1.88 15.13 -0.54
C ILE A 73 -2.42 16.44 0.05
N LEU A 74 -3.06 16.38 1.23
CA LEU A 74 -3.71 17.54 1.83
C LEU A 74 -2.73 18.48 2.52
N THR A 75 -1.78 17.93 3.28
CA THR A 75 -0.81 18.71 4.05
C THR A 75 0.45 19.01 3.27
N GLN A 76 0.66 18.32 2.15
CA GLN A 76 1.88 18.37 1.35
C GLN A 76 3.13 18.00 2.13
N GLU A 77 2.98 17.31 3.27
CA GLU A 77 4.08 16.74 3.99
C GLU A 77 4.73 15.64 3.15
N ALA A 78 6.05 15.60 3.16
CA ALA A 78 6.82 14.57 2.49
C ALA A 78 7.89 14.03 3.42
N LEU A 79 8.20 12.75 3.28
CA LEU A 79 9.30 12.14 4.02
C LEU A 79 10.63 12.69 3.50
N SER A 80 11.61 12.84 4.42
CA SER A 80 13.00 13.07 4.05
C SER A 80 13.56 11.86 3.29
N ALA A 81 14.71 12.03 2.62
CA ALA A 81 15.37 10.93 1.93
C ALA A 81 15.71 9.78 2.90
N GLU A 82 16.18 10.10 4.10
CA GLU A 82 16.49 9.11 5.13
C GLU A 82 15.25 8.38 5.62
N GLU A 83 14.16 9.12 5.90
CA GLU A 83 12.89 8.53 6.33
C GLU A 83 12.29 7.62 5.25
N ARG A 84 12.36 8.01 3.98
CA ARG A 84 11.93 7.17 2.85
C ARG A 84 12.71 5.87 2.81
N GLN A 85 14.03 5.94 2.94
CA GLN A 85 14.89 4.75 2.91
C GLN A 85 14.53 3.79 4.05
N ASN A 86 14.39 4.30 5.28
CA ASN A 86 14.04 3.48 6.43
C ASN A 86 12.66 2.86 6.31
N SER A 87 11.67 3.63 5.88
CA SER A 87 10.29 3.15 5.70
C SER A 87 10.19 2.11 4.58
N PHE A 88 10.92 2.30 3.48
CA PHE A 88 10.95 1.33 2.39
C PHE A 88 11.63 0.03 2.84
N THR A 89 12.67 0.10 3.64
CA THR A 89 13.33 -1.08 4.21
C THR A 89 12.36 -1.88 5.08
N GLN A 90 11.57 -1.23 5.94
CA GLN A 90 10.53 -1.90 6.72
C GLN A 90 9.48 -2.57 5.83
N MET A 91 9.02 -1.88 4.81
CA MET A 91 8.04 -2.43 3.87
C MET A 91 8.57 -3.67 3.16
N MET A 92 9.81 -3.62 2.67
CA MET A 92 10.44 -4.75 2.00
C MET A 92 10.61 -5.94 2.94
N GLU A 93 11.00 -5.72 4.18
CA GLU A 93 11.14 -6.77 5.18
C GLU A 93 9.78 -7.44 5.48
N ILE A 94 8.74 -6.65 5.67
CA ILE A 94 7.38 -7.17 5.87
C ILE A 94 6.93 -7.99 4.65
N ALA A 95 7.16 -7.48 3.45
CA ALA A 95 6.77 -8.17 2.21
C ALA A 95 7.49 -9.52 2.07
N LEU A 96 8.80 -9.54 2.26
CA LEU A 96 9.59 -10.77 2.14
C LEU A 96 9.22 -11.80 3.20
N LYS A 97 9.07 -11.40 4.45
CA LYS A 97 8.66 -12.31 5.52
C LYS A 97 7.25 -12.85 5.30
N THR A 98 6.35 -12.02 4.81
CA THR A 98 4.99 -12.43 4.45
C THR A 98 5.02 -13.47 3.34
N ALA A 99 5.78 -13.23 2.28
CA ALA A 99 5.90 -14.15 1.16
C ALA A 99 6.45 -15.51 1.60
N VAL A 100 7.51 -15.51 2.40
CA VAL A 100 8.11 -16.75 2.92
C VAL A 100 7.11 -17.52 3.77
N LYS A 101 6.40 -16.85 4.66
CA LYS A 101 5.42 -17.50 5.55
C LYS A 101 4.24 -18.06 4.75
N MET A 102 3.75 -17.33 3.77
CA MET A 102 2.66 -17.79 2.90
C MET A 102 3.08 -18.99 2.06
N ASP A 103 4.31 -19.02 1.58
CA ASP A 103 4.84 -20.14 0.81
C ASP A 103 4.93 -21.42 1.64
N LYS A 104 5.29 -21.31 2.93
CA LYS A 104 5.46 -22.47 3.81
C LYS A 104 4.15 -23.00 4.39
N GLU A 105 3.20 -22.12 4.72
CA GLU A 105 2.01 -22.48 5.49
C GLU A 105 0.73 -22.57 4.66
N TYR A 106 0.74 -22.01 3.48
CA TYR A 106 -0.44 -21.92 2.63
C TYR A 106 -0.11 -22.28 1.17
#